data_b827101e78a3c8060e355dbb0706d06d
#
_entry.id   b827101e78a3c8060e355dbb0706d06d
#
_cell.length_a   1.000
_cell.length_b   1.000
_cell.length_c   1.000
_cell.angle_alpha   90.00
_cell.angle_beta   90.00
_cell.angle_gamma   90.00
#
_symmetry.space_group_name_H-M   'P 1'
#
loop_
_entity.id
_entity.type
_entity.pdbx_description
1 polymer ?
#
loop_
_entity_poly.entity_id
_entity_poly.type
_entity_poly.pdbx_seq_one_letter_code
_entity_poly.pdbx_strand_id
1 'polypeptide(L)'
;MNFKRQVAVVTGGATGIGRAIALKLAEKGASVMIADINENAAAQTADEAREISGNSSSFVTDVTDLEACDALVNGTVEELGPADFLINNAGIAGSAGWQTRSHSTEDDWKRTYQVNVIGMTNVTSAFRAQMTKRRSGRIVNLASIAGREGRPSLPHYSASKAAVISLTQSTALELARFNITVNAICPGLLWTPMWEQVGDRYANANPAFKGMNPRQVFDTMIADNIPMKTEQTPEDVADAVAFLLSEDSKNITGQSLNVDGGFFMR
;
A
#
# COMPACT_ATOMS: atom_id res chain seq x y z
N MET A 1 19.21 4.19 -8.41
CA MET A 1 18.13 3.25 -8.82
C MET A 1 17.66 3.64 -10.22
N ASN A 2 17.58 2.68 -11.13
CA ASN A 2 17.10 2.88 -12.49
C ASN A 2 16.22 1.67 -12.85
N PHE A 3 14.97 1.90 -13.21
CA PHE A 3 13.97 0.86 -13.50
C PHE A 3 13.55 0.82 -14.98
N LYS A 4 14.40 1.34 -15.87
CA LYS A 4 14.14 1.27 -17.31
C LYS A 4 13.87 -0.15 -17.77
N ARG A 5 12.83 -0.33 -18.58
CA ARG A 5 12.35 -1.62 -19.11
C ARG A 5 11.73 -2.55 -18.05
N GLN A 6 11.50 -2.08 -16.83
CA GLN A 6 10.80 -2.84 -15.80
C GLN A 6 9.35 -2.39 -15.71
N VAL A 7 8.47 -3.34 -15.43
CA VAL A 7 7.03 -3.12 -15.32
C VAL A 7 6.63 -3.25 -13.86
N ALA A 8 5.98 -2.23 -13.34
CA ALA A 8 5.44 -2.18 -11.99
C ALA A 8 3.90 -2.20 -12.02
N VAL A 9 3.29 -2.95 -11.11
CA VAL A 9 1.83 -2.90 -10.87
C VAL A 9 1.60 -2.35 -9.47
N VAL A 10 0.78 -1.31 -9.35
CA VAL A 10 0.44 -0.66 -8.09
C VAL A 10 -1.07 -0.75 -7.86
N THR A 11 -1.50 -1.56 -6.88
CA THR A 11 -2.91 -1.63 -6.50
C THR A 11 -3.27 -0.48 -5.56
N GLY A 12 -4.50 0.07 -5.67
CA GLY A 12 -4.85 1.30 -4.97
C GLY A 12 -3.97 2.48 -5.41
N GLY A 13 -3.56 2.48 -6.68
CA GLY A 13 -2.59 3.43 -7.24
C GLY A 13 -3.16 4.79 -7.63
N ALA A 14 -4.47 4.98 -7.51
CA ALA A 14 -5.14 6.20 -7.96
C ALA A 14 -4.89 7.42 -7.07
N THR A 15 -4.63 7.25 -5.78
CA THR A 15 -4.53 8.37 -4.82
C THR A 15 -3.50 8.09 -3.71
N GLY A 16 -3.18 9.12 -2.93
CA GLY A 16 -2.39 9.01 -1.71
C GLY A 16 -1.03 8.32 -1.91
N ILE A 17 -0.72 7.36 -1.05
CA ILE A 17 0.55 6.62 -1.07
C ILE A 17 0.73 5.85 -2.39
N GLY A 18 -0.33 5.20 -2.89
CA GLY A 18 -0.27 4.44 -4.15
C GLY A 18 0.08 5.32 -5.35
N ARG A 19 -0.53 6.51 -5.45
CA ARG A 19 -0.19 7.48 -6.49
C ARG A 19 1.27 7.94 -6.38
N ALA A 20 1.72 8.30 -5.18
CA ALA A 20 3.12 8.71 -4.97
C ALA A 20 4.12 7.61 -5.36
N ILE A 21 3.81 6.35 -5.03
CA ILE A 21 4.61 5.19 -5.46
C ILE A 21 4.62 5.07 -6.99
N ALA A 22 3.46 5.16 -7.65
CA ALA A 22 3.37 5.05 -9.11
C ALA A 22 4.23 6.12 -9.81
N LEU A 23 4.10 7.39 -9.39
CA LEU A 23 4.87 8.50 -9.96
C LEU A 23 6.38 8.35 -9.67
N LYS A 24 6.76 7.95 -8.46
CA LYS A 24 8.17 7.68 -8.11
C LYS A 24 8.78 6.58 -8.99
N LEU A 25 8.05 5.50 -9.25
CA LEU A 25 8.53 4.42 -10.11
C LEU A 25 8.65 4.89 -11.57
N ALA A 26 7.71 5.71 -12.06
CA ALA A 26 7.80 6.35 -13.36
C ALA A 26 9.04 7.28 -13.46
N GLU A 27 9.33 8.10 -12.44
CA GLU A 27 10.55 8.93 -12.36
C GLU A 27 11.83 8.08 -12.44
N LYS A 28 11.80 6.85 -11.93
CA LYS A 28 12.92 5.91 -12.06
C LYS A 28 12.95 5.17 -13.40
N GLY A 29 12.00 5.43 -14.28
CA GLY A 29 11.94 4.90 -15.64
C GLY A 29 11.14 3.60 -15.80
N ALA A 30 10.40 3.16 -14.78
CA ALA A 30 9.51 2.01 -14.91
C ALA A 30 8.27 2.36 -15.75
N SER A 31 7.75 1.36 -16.47
CA SER A 31 6.37 1.37 -16.95
C SER A 31 5.46 0.99 -15.79
N VAL A 32 4.37 1.73 -15.55
CA VAL A 32 3.53 1.50 -14.37
C VAL A 32 2.09 1.21 -14.77
N MET A 33 1.54 0.09 -14.29
CA MET A 33 0.12 -0.22 -14.32
C MET A 33 -0.52 0.23 -13.01
N ILE A 34 -1.41 1.20 -13.09
CA ILE A 34 -2.20 1.74 -11.98
C ILE A 34 -3.50 0.96 -11.87
N ALA A 35 -3.59 0.06 -10.88
CA ALA A 35 -4.78 -0.75 -10.64
C ALA A 35 -5.61 -0.15 -9.49
N ASP A 36 -6.85 0.26 -9.76
CA ASP A 36 -7.73 0.85 -8.76
C ASP A 36 -9.20 0.58 -9.11
N ILE A 37 -10.08 0.63 -8.11
CA ILE A 37 -11.53 0.56 -8.33
C ILE A 37 -12.08 1.88 -8.89
N ASN A 38 -11.39 2.99 -8.68
CA ASN A 38 -11.75 4.31 -9.19
C ASN A 38 -11.11 4.55 -10.56
N GLU A 39 -11.85 4.25 -11.62
CA GLU A 39 -11.41 4.36 -13.00
C GLU A 39 -10.84 5.73 -13.36
N ASN A 40 -11.57 6.80 -13.04
CA ASN A 40 -11.17 8.16 -13.42
C ASN A 40 -9.89 8.61 -12.73
N ALA A 41 -9.75 8.36 -11.43
CA ALA A 41 -8.55 8.72 -10.68
C ALA A 41 -7.35 7.85 -11.09
N ALA A 42 -7.57 6.57 -11.42
CA ALA A 42 -6.52 5.69 -11.94
C ALA A 42 -6.02 6.17 -13.30
N ALA A 43 -6.92 6.54 -14.20
CA ALA A 43 -6.58 7.09 -15.52
C ALA A 43 -5.78 8.39 -15.39
N GLN A 44 -6.19 9.31 -14.52
CA GLN A 44 -5.45 10.55 -14.25
C GLN A 44 -4.01 10.26 -13.77
N THR A 45 -3.83 9.36 -12.80
CA THR A 45 -2.49 8.99 -12.31
C THR A 45 -1.67 8.31 -13.39
N ALA A 46 -2.29 7.51 -14.25
CA ALA A 46 -1.61 6.86 -15.37
C ALA A 46 -1.14 7.89 -16.42
N ASP A 47 -1.93 8.91 -16.69
CA ASP A 47 -1.55 10.00 -17.60
C ASP A 47 -0.36 10.78 -17.04
N GLU A 48 -0.39 11.16 -15.76
CA GLU A 48 0.76 11.80 -15.09
C GLU A 48 2.02 10.93 -15.13
N ALA A 49 1.89 9.62 -14.83
CA ALA A 49 3.01 8.69 -14.90
C ALA A 49 3.54 8.52 -16.33
N ARG A 50 2.66 8.58 -17.35
CA ARG A 50 3.02 8.49 -18.77
C ARG A 50 3.78 9.72 -19.24
N GLU A 51 3.43 10.90 -18.77
CA GLU A 51 4.19 12.14 -19.04
C GLU A 51 5.63 12.05 -18.53
N ILE A 52 5.85 11.33 -17.42
CA ILE A 52 7.18 11.14 -16.80
C ILE A 52 7.99 10.05 -17.50
N SER A 53 7.42 8.85 -17.69
CA SER A 53 8.14 7.64 -18.13
C SER A 53 7.93 7.28 -19.60
N GLY A 54 6.90 7.86 -20.24
CA GLY A 54 6.51 7.56 -21.63
C GLY A 54 5.64 6.30 -21.80
N ASN A 55 5.51 5.45 -20.79
CA ASN A 55 4.74 4.20 -20.91
C ASN A 55 4.13 3.79 -19.55
N SER A 56 2.89 4.18 -19.31
CA SER A 56 2.11 3.77 -18.13
C SER A 56 0.63 3.67 -18.50
N SER A 57 -0.12 2.85 -17.79
CA SER A 57 -1.53 2.59 -18.07
C SER A 57 -2.32 2.39 -16.78
N SER A 58 -3.64 2.35 -16.89
CA SER A 58 -4.53 2.08 -15.77
C SER A 58 -5.46 0.90 -16.07
N PHE A 59 -5.85 0.18 -15.01
CA PHE A 59 -6.77 -0.95 -15.11
C PHE A 59 -7.75 -0.92 -13.93
N VAL A 60 -9.05 -0.97 -14.23
CA VAL A 60 -10.08 -1.02 -13.18
C VAL A 60 -10.03 -2.38 -12.50
N THR A 61 -9.77 -2.39 -11.20
CA THR A 61 -9.60 -3.65 -10.46
C THR A 61 -10.18 -3.55 -9.05
N ASP A 62 -11.15 -4.39 -8.75
CA ASP A 62 -11.49 -4.73 -7.36
C ASP A 62 -10.61 -5.91 -6.94
N VAL A 63 -9.68 -5.68 -6.02
CA VAL A 63 -8.77 -6.72 -5.52
C VAL A 63 -9.48 -7.86 -4.78
N THR A 64 -10.74 -7.68 -4.39
CA THR A 64 -11.56 -8.71 -3.74
C THR A 64 -12.16 -9.70 -4.73
N ASP A 65 -12.11 -9.40 -6.02
CA ASP A 65 -12.59 -10.23 -7.13
C ASP A 65 -11.40 -10.95 -7.80
N LEU A 66 -11.43 -12.28 -7.78
CA LEU A 66 -10.38 -13.10 -8.38
C LEU A 66 -10.32 -12.94 -9.90
N GLU A 67 -11.47 -12.85 -10.56
CA GLU A 67 -11.52 -12.69 -12.03
C GLU A 67 -10.96 -11.34 -12.45
N ALA A 68 -11.24 -10.28 -11.69
CA ALA A 68 -10.65 -8.95 -11.90
C ALA A 68 -9.13 -8.97 -11.67
N CYS A 69 -8.62 -9.72 -10.71
CA CYS A 69 -7.18 -9.89 -10.49
C CYS A 69 -6.49 -10.62 -11.65
N ASP A 70 -7.10 -11.66 -12.18
CA ASP A 70 -6.59 -12.38 -13.36
C ASP A 70 -6.65 -11.52 -14.62
N ALA A 71 -7.72 -10.74 -14.80
CA ALA A 71 -7.84 -9.76 -15.89
C ALA A 71 -6.76 -8.67 -15.80
N LEU A 72 -6.42 -8.20 -14.59
CA LEU A 72 -5.32 -7.24 -14.38
C LEU A 72 -3.97 -7.81 -14.84
N VAL A 73 -3.70 -9.10 -14.58
CA VAL A 73 -2.47 -9.74 -15.06
C VAL A 73 -2.42 -9.72 -16.58
N ASN A 74 -3.51 -10.12 -17.23
CA ASN A 74 -3.58 -10.19 -18.70
C ASN A 74 -3.44 -8.80 -19.33
N GLY A 75 -4.18 -7.81 -18.84
CA GLY A 75 -4.08 -6.42 -19.31
C GLY A 75 -2.69 -5.82 -19.10
N THR A 76 -2.05 -6.12 -17.96
CA THR A 76 -0.66 -5.68 -17.72
C THR A 76 0.30 -6.27 -18.75
N VAL A 77 0.19 -7.57 -19.01
CA VAL A 77 1.07 -8.25 -20.00
C VAL A 77 0.84 -7.72 -21.41
N GLU A 78 -0.41 -7.48 -21.79
CA GLU A 78 -0.79 -6.98 -23.12
C GLU A 78 -0.27 -5.55 -23.36
N GLU A 79 -0.43 -4.66 -22.39
CA GLU A 79 -0.13 -3.24 -22.57
C GLU A 79 1.32 -2.87 -22.26
N LEU A 80 1.91 -3.47 -21.21
CA LEU A 80 3.21 -3.05 -20.68
C LEU A 80 4.25 -4.18 -20.68
N GLY A 81 3.80 -5.42 -20.79
CA GLY A 81 4.65 -6.60 -20.64
C GLY A 81 4.55 -7.24 -19.25
N PRO A 82 5.31 -8.31 -19.00
CA PRO A 82 5.23 -9.06 -17.75
C PRO A 82 5.76 -8.24 -16.57
N ALA A 83 5.01 -8.20 -15.46
CA ALA A 83 5.34 -7.42 -14.28
C ALA A 83 6.62 -7.90 -13.57
N ASP A 84 7.54 -6.99 -13.32
CA ASP A 84 8.74 -7.21 -12.51
C ASP A 84 8.49 -6.86 -11.04
N PHE A 85 7.64 -5.87 -10.81
CA PHE A 85 7.33 -5.35 -9.48
C PHE A 85 5.82 -5.41 -9.22
N LEU A 86 5.45 -5.87 -8.03
CA LEU A 86 4.09 -5.83 -7.53
C LEU A 86 4.04 -5.05 -6.22
N ILE A 87 3.23 -4.01 -6.18
CA ILE A 87 3.00 -3.21 -5.00
C ILE A 87 1.55 -3.37 -4.55
N ASN A 88 1.34 -4.16 -3.51
CA ASN A 88 0.04 -4.36 -2.88
C ASN A 88 -0.24 -3.20 -1.92
N ASN A 89 -0.81 -2.13 -2.43
CA ASN A 89 -1.12 -0.93 -1.65
C ASN A 89 -2.62 -0.75 -1.39
N ALA A 90 -3.51 -1.35 -2.19
CA ALA A 90 -4.96 -1.26 -1.98
C ALA A 90 -5.34 -1.60 -0.53
N GLY A 91 -6.13 -0.73 0.11
CA GLY A 91 -6.53 -0.92 1.49
C GLY A 91 -7.55 0.09 1.98
N ILE A 92 -8.32 -0.30 2.97
CA ILE A 92 -9.35 0.51 3.63
C ILE A 92 -9.19 0.43 5.15
N ALA A 93 -9.73 1.42 5.86
CA ALA A 93 -9.70 1.48 7.32
C ALA A 93 -11.01 0.98 7.99
N GLY A 94 -12.06 0.74 7.21
CA GLY A 94 -13.35 0.24 7.70
C GLY A 94 -14.40 0.23 6.58
N SER A 95 -15.63 -0.15 6.89
CA SER A 95 -16.77 -0.08 5.98
C SER A 95 -17.33 1.35 5.88
N ALA A 96 -18.23 1.62 4.93
CA ALA A 96 -18.81 2.96 4.75
C ALA A 96 -19.33 3.56 6.08
N GLY A 97 -18.93 4.80 6.40
CA GLY A 97 -19.33 5.51 7.63
C GLY A 97 -18.60 5.07 8.92
N TRP A 98 -17.53 4.26 8.83
CA TRP A 98 -16.77 3.78 9.98
C TRP A 98 -16.21 4.91 10.85
N GLN A 99 -15.86 6.04 10.26
CA GLN A 99 -15.25 7.20 10.94
C GLN A 99 -16.17 7.87 11.96
N THR A 100 -17.49 7.72 11.82
CA THR A 100 -18.48 8.33 12.73
C THR A 100 -18.94 7.39 13.85
N ARG A 101 -18.53 6.12 13.83
CA ARG A 101 -18.95 5.11 14.82
C ARG A 101 -18.07 5.14 16.07
N SER A 102 -18.63 4.80 17.21
CA SER A 102 -17.88 4.64 18.47
C SER A 102 -17.15 3.28 18.56
N HIS A 103 -17.68 2.25 17.90
CA HIS A 103 -17.15 0.89 17.93
C HIS A 103 -17.07 0.31 16.52
N SER A 104 -16.17 -0.66 16.35
CA SER A 104 -16.08 -1.42 15.10
C SER A 104 -17.23 -2.40 14.98
N THR A 105 -17.89 -2.42 13.85
CA THR A 105 -18.97 -3.35 13.52
C THR A 105 -18.43 -4.63 12.88
N GLU A 106 -19.26 -5.67 12.77
CA GLU A 106 -18.92 -6.89 12.04
C GLU A 106 -18.58 -6.59 10.59
N ASP A 107 -19.26 -5.62 9.97
CA ASP A 107 -19.01 -5.20 8.60
C ASP A 107 -17.64 -4.49 8.45
N ASP A 108 -17.21 -3.69 9.45
CA ASP A 108 -15.86 -3.13 9.47
C ASP A 108 -14.80 -4.25 9.46
N TRP A 109 -14.97 -5.30 10.25
CA TRP A 109 -14.09 -6.46 10.26
C TRP A 109 -14.08 -7.17 8.91
N LYS A 110 -15.23 -7.54 8.39
CA LYS A 110 -15.37 -8.28 7.13
C LYS A 110 -14.75 -7.51 5.96
N ARG A 111 -15.17 -6.25 5.78
CA ARG A 111 -14.71 -5.44 4.64
C ARG A 111 -13.21 -5.15 4.72
N THR A 112 -12.70 -4.81 5.91
CA THR A 112 -11.27 -4.54 6.09
C THR A 112 -10.42 -5.78 5.79
N TYR A 113 -10.81 -6.95 6.28
CA TYR A 113 -10.09 -8.19 5.96
C TYR A 113 -10.23 -8.58 4.50
N GLN A 114 -11.41 -8.42 3.91
CA GLN A 114 -11.64 -8.75 2.52
C GLN A 114 -10.73 -7.94 1.58
N VAL A 115 -10.58 -6.66 1.83
CA VAL A 115 -9.71 -5.81 0.99
C VAL A 115 -8.23 -5.96 1.37
N ASN A 116 -7.89 -5.71 2.66
CA ASN A 116 -6.49 -5.56 3.07
C ASN A 116 -5.72 -6.89 3.10
N VAL A 117 -6.41 -8.01 3.32
CA VAL A 117 -5.80 -9.34 3.50
C VAL A 117 -6.10 -10.23 2.30
N ILE A 118 -7.37 -10.53 2.06
CA ILE A 118 -7.78 -11.44 0.98
C ILE A 118 -7.45 -10.80 -0.38
N GLY A 119 -7.79 -9.53 -0.58
CA GLY A 119 -7.46 -8.81 -1.81
C GLY A 119 -5.97 -8.80 -2.13
N MET A 120 -5.12 -8.55 -1.13
CA MET A 120 -3.66 -8.64 -1.29
C MET A 120 -3.22 -10.05 -1.72
N THR A 121 -3.79 -11.10 -1.11
CA THR A 121 -3.46 -12.49 -1.46
C THR A 121 -3.95 -12.87 -2.85
N ASN A 122 -5.12 -12.39 -3.27
CA ASN A 122 -5.66 -12.61 -4.61
C ASN A 122 -4.72 -12.06 -5.68
N VAL A 123 -4.35 -10.77 -5.55
CA VAL A 123 -3.42 -10.11 -6.50
C VAL A 123 -2.06 -10.81 -6.51
N THR A 124 -1.50 -11.13 -5.34
CA THR A 124 -0.21 -11.84 -5.25
C THR A 124 -0.29 -13.21 -5.94
N SER A 125 -1.38 -13.95 -5.74
CA SER A 125 -1.59 -15.27 -6.35
C SER A 125 -1.72 -15.18 -7.87
N ALA A 126 -2.42 -14.17 -8.39
CA ALA A 126 -2.57 -13.95 -9.83
C ALA A 126 -1.21 -13.66 -10.50
N PHE A 127 -0.39 -12.77 -9.92
CA PHE A 127 0.94 -12.44 -10.49
C PHE A 127 2.01 -13.51 -10.26
N ARG A 128 1.82 -14.39 -9.29
CA ARG A 128 2.79 -15.40 -8.89
C ARG A 128 3.27 -16.31 -10.03
N ALA A 129 2.36 -16.79 -10.87
CA ALA A 129 2.69 -17.74 -11.92
C ALA A 129 3.73 -17.19 -12.90
N GLN A 130 3.56 -15.95 -13.36
CA GLN A 130 4.50 -15.32 -14.28
C GLN A 130 5.86 -15.02 -13.62
N MET A 131 5.88 -14.56 -12.35
CA MET A 131 7.11 -14.27 -11.62
C MET A 131 7.92 -15.54 -11.33
N THR A 132 7.25 -16.63 -10.88
CA THR A 132 7.92 -17.92 -10.62
C THR A 132 8.47 -18.55 -11.88
N LYS A 133 7.75 -18.48 -13.01
CA LYS A 133 8.21 -18.98 -14.32
C LYS A 133 9.47 -18.25 -14.77
N ARG A 134 9.55 -16.94 -14.58
CA ARG A 134 10.72 -16.12 -14.94
C ARG A 134 11.83 -16.19 -13.89
N ARG A 135 11.55 -16.72 -12.70
CA ARG A 135 12.45 -16.75 -11.53
C ARG A 135 12.97 -15.34 -11.18
N SER A 136 12.11 -14.36 -11.27
CA SER A 136 12.43 -12.95 -11.00
C SER A 136 11.16 -12.19 -10.60
N GLY A 137 11.27 -11.35 -9.58
CA GLY A 137 10.21 -10.48 -9.11
C GLY A 137 10.56 -9.79 -7.80
N ARG A 138 9.91 -8.68 -7.54
CA ARG A 138 9.97 -7.96 -6.26
C ARG A 138 8.54 -7.59 -5.85
N ILE A 139 8.15 -7.97 -4.64
CA ILE A 139 6.81 -7.69 -4.10
C ILE A 139 6.96 -6.82 -2.85
N VAL A 140 6.21 -5.72 -2.80
CA VAL A 140 6.13 -4.86 -1.60
C VAL A 140 4.68 -4.72 -1.17
N ASN A 141 4.41 -5.07 0.08
CA ASN A 141 3.08 -5.00 0.69
C ASN A 141 2.98 -3.76 1.60
N LEU A 142 1.96 -2.94 1.44
CA LEU A 142 1.69 -1.81 2.33
C LEU A 142 0.97 -2.30 3.59
N ALA A 143 1.75 -2.48 4.67
CA ALA A 143 1.26 -2.72 6.02
C ALA A 143 0.91 -1.39 6.72
N SER A 144 1.28 -1.22 7.96
CA SER A 144 1.17 0.00 8.78
C SER A 144 1.90 -0.23 10.10
N ILE A 145 2.32 0.84 10.77
CA ILE A 145 2.71 0.78 12.19
C ILE A 145 1.56 0.27 13.08
N ALA A 146 0.30 0.47 12.66
CA ALA A 146 -0.87 -0.11 13.33
C ALA A 146 -0.90 -1.65 13.31
N GLY A 147 -0.16 -2.30 12.40
CA GLY A 147 0.05 -3.74 12.40
C GLY A 147 1.14 -4.21 13.37
N ARG A 148 1.95 -3.30 13.89
CA ARG A 148 2.97 -3.57 14.90
C ARG A 148 2.44 -3.44 16.32
N GLU A 149 1.45 -2.56 16.50
CA GLU A 149 0.84 -2.29 17.78
C GLU A 149 -0.68 -2.12 17.61
N GLY A 150 -1.45 -2.74 18.50
CA GLY A 150 -2.90 -2.63 18.47
C GLY A 150 -3.38 -1.21 18.72
N ARG A 151 -4.34 -0.75 17.93
CA ARG A 151 -4.99 0.56 18.11
C ARG A 151 -6.43 0.35 18.59
N PRO A 152 -6.77 0.72 19.83
CA PRO A 152 -8.12 0.49 20.36
C PRO A 152 -9.23 1.13 19.54
N SER A 153 -8.96 2.26 18.87
CA SER A 153 -9.93 2.94 17.99
C SER A 153 -10.15 2.23 16.66
N LEU A 154 -9.21 1.36 16.20
CA LEU A 154 -9.21 0.70 14.90
C LEU A 154 -8.71 -0.75 15.00
N PRO A 155 -9.30 -1.61 15.86
CA PRO A 155 -8.76 -2.95 16.12
C PRO A 155 -8.80 -3.85 14.88
N HIS A 156 -9.84 -3.77 14.04
CA HIS A 156 -9.98 -4.50 12.78
C HIS A 156 -8.89 -4.12 11.77
N TYR A 157 -8.58 -2.82 11.65
CA TYR A 157 -7.51 -2.34 10.78
C TYR A 157 -6.13 -2.82 11.28
N SER A 158 -5.85 -2.66 12.58
CA SER A 158 -4.60 -3.13 13.19
C SER A 158 -4.39 -4.62 12.97
N ALA A 159 -5.41 -5.43 13.22
CA ALA A 159 -5.35 -6.87 13.00
C ALA A 159 -5.13 -7.21 11.52
N SER A 160 -5.79 -6.51 10.58
CA SER A 160 -5.57 -6.71 9.14
C SER A 160 -4.13 -6.38 8.73
N LYS A 161 -3.56 -5.30 9.26
CA LYS A 161 -2.18 -4.90 8.93
C LYS A 161 -1.13 -5.79 9.61
N ALA A 162 -1.43 -6.37 10.78
CA ALA A 162 -0.62 -7.44 11.37
C ALA A 162 -0.64 -8.72 10.51
N ALA A 163 -1.81 -9.07 9.97
CA ALA A 163 -1.92 -10.18 9.02
C ALA A 163 -1.08 -9.95 7.75
N VAL A 164 -1.05 -8.73 7.20
CA VAL A 164 -0.19 -8.37 6.06
C VAL A 164 1.30 -8.60 6.39
N ILE A 165 1.76 -8.22 7.59
CA ILE A 165 3.13 -8.47 8.03
C ILE A 165 3.44 -9.97 8.06
N SER A 166 2.57 -10.77 8.67
CA SER A 166 2.73 -12.23 8.75
C SER A 166 2.70 -12.90 7.37
N LEU A 167 1.77 -12.51 6.50
CA LEU A 167 1.68 -13.02 5.13
C LEU A 167 2.89 -12.62 4.28
N THR A 168 3.48 -11.45 4.50
CA THR A 168 4.72 -11.04 3.86
C THR A 168 5.84 -12.04 4.15
N GLN A 169 6.01 -12.46 5.41
CA GLN A 169 7.01 -13.43 5.81
C GLN A 169 6.75 -14.81 5.19
N SER A 170 5.51 -15.29 5.25
CA SER A 170 5.13 -16.59 4.68
C SER A 170 5.36 -16.63 3.16
N THR A 171 4.95 -15.58 2.45
CA THR A 171 5.13 -15.47 1.01
C THR A 171 6.62 -15.33 0.63
N ALA A 172 7.40 -14.61 1.44
CA ALA A 172 8.85 -14.50 1.24
C ALA A 172 9.55 -15.85 1.33
N LEU A 173 9.22 -16.67 2.35
CA LEU A 173 9.77 -18.03 2.51
C LEU A 173 9.42 -18.91 1.32
N GLU A 174 8.18 -18.82 0.82
CA GLU A 174 7.72 -19.62 -0.31
C GLU A 174 8.43 -19.25 -1.62
N LEU A 175 8.55 -17.93 -1.89
CA LEU A 175 9.01 -17.41 -3.17
C LEU A 175 10.52 -17.21 -3.28
N ALA A 176 11.27 -17.25 -2.17
CA ALA A 176 12.72 -17.06 -2.16
C ALA A 176 13.48 -18.02 -3.10
N ARG A 177 13.06 -19.29 -3.18
CA ARG A 177 13.66 -20.29 -4.10
C ARG A 177 13.51 -19.92 -5.59
N PHE A 178 12.65 -18.98 -5.92
CA PHE A 178 12.44 -18.47 -7.26
C PHE A 178 13.11 -17.12 -7.50
N ASN A 179 14.01 -16.68 -6.60
CA ASN A 179 14.67 -15.37 -6.68
C ASN A 179 13.68 -14.19 -6.65
N ILE A 180 12.60 -14.33 -5.89
CA ILE A 180 11.59 -13.30 -5.69
C ILE A 180 11.69 -12.82 -4.24
N THR A 181 11.85 -11.52 -4.03
CA THR A 181 11.80 -10.93 -2.69
C THR A 181 10.40 -10.42 -2.38
N VAL A 182 9.99 -10.56 -1.12
CA VAL A 182 8.70 -10.06 -0.63
C VAL A 182 8.94 -9.33 0.69
N ASN A 183 8.66 -8.04 0.72
CA ASN A 183 8.84 -7.20 1.91
C ASN A 183 7.60 -6.37 2.19
N ALA A 184 7.50 -5.81 3.37
CA ALA A 184 6.44 -4.87 3.73
C ALA A 184 7.02 -3.49 4.09
N ILE A 185 6.27 -2.45 3.80
CA ILE A 185 6.45 -1.12 4.39
C ILE A 185 5.36 -0.92 5.44
N CYS A 186 5.74 -0.33 6.57
CA CYS A 186 4.85 0.07 7.65
C CYS A 186 4.86 1.61 7.78
N PRO A 187 4.01 2.31 7.01
CA PRO A 187 3.91 3.76 7.13
C PRO A 187 3.42 4.20 8.52
N GLY A 188 3.88 5.37 8.95
CA GLY A 188 3.40 6.07 10.14
C GLY A 188 2.16 6.92 9.88
N LEU A 189 2.18 8.15 10.37
CA LEU A 189 1.10 9.12 10.18
C LEU A 189 1.39 9.94 8.93
N LEU A 190 0.54 9.80 7.91
CA LEU A 190 0.63 10.56 6.66
C LEU A 190 -0.70 11.25 6.38
N TRP A 191 -0.65 12.53 6.01
CA TRP A 191 -1.84 13.26 5.61
C TRP A 191 -2.33 12.76 4.23
N THR A 192 -3.37 11.95 4.25
CA THR A 192 -4.00 11.33 3.10
C THR A 192 -5.52 11.37 3.25
N PRO A 193 -6.32 11.13 2.20
CA PRO A 193 -7.78 11.03 2.33
C PRO A 193 -8.24 9.99 3.38
N MET A 194 -7.49 8.91 3.55
CA MET A 194 -7.76 7.93 4.61
C MET A 194 -7.50 8.54 5.99
N TRP A 195 -6.41 9.29 6.16
CA TRP A 195 -6.06 9.86 7.46
C TRP A 195 -7.01 10.98 7.88
N GLU A 196 -7.57 11.72 6.94
CA GLU A 196 -8.63 12.71 7.22
C GLU A 196 -9.83 12.03 7.91
N GLN A 197 -10.28 10.87 7.42
CA GLN A 197 -11.31 10.07 8.08
C GLN A 197 -10.86 9.51 9.45
N VAL A 198 -9.59 9.14 9.60
CA VAL A 198 -9.01 8.74 10.89
C VAL A 198 -9.07 9.89 11.88
N GLY A 199 -8.73 11.11 11.45
CA GLY A 199 -8.80 12.33 12.25
C GLY A 199 -10.22 12.60 12.75
N ASP A 200 -11.24 12.47 11.87
CA ASP A 200 -12.66 12.58 12.26
C ASP A 200 -13.02 11.57 13.35
N ARG A 201 -12.59 10.31 13.20
CA ARG A 201 -12.84 9.29 14.22
C ARG A 201 -12.20 9.64 15.55
N TYR A 202 -10.96 10.10 15.55
CA TYR A 202 -10.28 10.51 16.78
C TYR A 202 -10.98 11.71 17.43
N ALA A 203 -11.36 12.73 16.65
CA ALA A 203 -12.09 13.89 17.15
C ALA A 203 -13.43 13.52 17.81
N ASN A 204 -14.11 12.51 17.24
CA ASN A 204 -15.41 12.04 17.76
C ASN A 204 -15.28 11.09 18.95
N ALA A 205 -14.25 10.24 18.98
CA ALA A 205 -14.13 9.15 19.97
C ALA A 205 -13.22 9.48 21.16
N ASN A 206 -12.29 10.42 21.02
CA ASN A 206 -11.31 10.73 22.07
C ASN A 206 -11.55 12.12 22.69
N PRO A 207 -11.88 12.22 23.98
CA PRO A 207 -12.11 13.51 24.64
C PRO A 207 -10.96 14.51 24.51
N ALA A 208 -9.71 14.03 24.38
CA ALA A 208 -8.54 14.90 24.20
C ALA A 208 -8.55 15.69 22.89
N PHE A 209 -9.27 15.21 21.87
CA PHE A 209 -9.38 15.85 20.56
C PHE A 209 -10.75 16.48 20.30
N LYS A 210 -11.60 16.57 21.34
CA LYS A 210 -12.96 17.10 21.20
C LYS A 210 -12.95 18.52 20.65
N GLY A 211 -13.68 18.73 19.55
CA GLY A 211 -13.81 20.03 18.88
C GLY A 211 -12.66 20.38 17.93
N MET A 212 -11.66 19.52 17.80
CA MET A 212 -10.62 19.66 16.78
C MET A 212 -11.13 19.17 15.41
N ASN A 213 -10.67 19.80 14.34
CA ASN A 213 -10.82 19.25 13.01
C ASN A 213 -9.75 18.17 12.72
N PRO A 214 -9.90 17.33 11.66
CA PRO A 214 -8.96 16.24 11.38
C PRO A 214 -7.51 16.70 11.25
N ARG A 215 -7.24 17.86 10.67
CA ARG A 215 -5.88 18.39 10.51
C ARG A 215 -5.28 18.78 11.87
N GLN A 216 -6.03 19.40 12.75
CA GLN A 216 -5.58 19.73 14.10
C GLN A 216 -5.26 18.48 14.91
N VAL A 217 -6.08 17.42 14.79
CA VAL A 217 -5.79 16.11 15.41
C VAL A 217 -4.47 15.55 14.89
N PHE A 218 -4.28 15.58 13.57
CA PHE A 218 -3.07 15.10 12.93
C PHE A 218 -1.83 15.85 13.43
N ASP A 219 -1.84 17.18 13.39
CA ASP A 219 -0.73 18.03 13.82
C ASP A 219 -0.36 17.80 15.28
N THR A 220 -1.37 17.64 16.16
CA THR A 220 -1.17 17.31 17.56
C THR A 220 -0.50 15.94 17.71
N MET A 221 -0.96 14.94 16.97
CA MET A 221 -0.37 13.61 17.02
C MET A 221 1.08 13.59 16.51
N ILE A 222 1.41 14.36 15.48
CA ILE A 222 2.79 14.53 15.02
C ILE A 222 3.64 15.16 16.14
N ALA A 223 3.17 16.27 16.71
CA ALA A 223 3.92 16.99 17.75
C ALA A 223 4.16 16.13 19.01
N ASP A 224 3.18 15.33 19.40
CA ASP A 224 3.25 14.56 20.66
C ASP A 224 4.00 13.22 20.47
N ASN A 225 3.78 12.52 19.36
CA ASN A 225 4.19 11.12 19.24
C ASN A 225 5.34 10.87 18.27
N ILE A 226 5.60 11.75 17.30
CA ILE A 226 6.67 11.52 16.34
C ILE A 226 8.01 12.08 16.85
N PRO A 227 9.03 11.25 17.10
CA PRO A 227 10.33 11.73 17.60
C PRO A 227 10.98 12.77 16.70
N MET A 228 10.90 12.60 15.36
CA MET A 228 11.46 13.56 14.40
C MET A 228 10.66 14.87 14.31
N LYS A 229 9.45 14.94 14.92
CA LYS A 229 8.55 16.11 14.88
C LYS A 229 8.24 16.63 13.48
N THR A 230 8.35 15.76 12.49
CA THR A 230 8.13 16.07 11.07
C THR A 230 7.05 15.17 10.52
N GLU A 231 6.15 15.74 9.75
CA GLU A 231 5.14 15.01 8.99
C GLU A 231 5.84 14.13 7.95
N GLN A 232 5.47 12.85 7.88
CA GLN A 232 5.88 11.98 6.79
C GLN A 232 4.98 12.24 5.58
N THR A 233 5.59 12.18 4.40
CA THR A 233 4.90 12.36 3.12
C THR A 233 4.68 11.02 2.40
N PRO A 234 3.74 10.93 1.48
CA PRO A 234 3.62 9.77 0.59
C PRO A 234 4.91 9.47 -0.20
N GLU A 235 5.70 10.50 -0.51
CA GLU A 235 6.99 10.40 -1.20
C GLU A 235 8.05 9.70 -0.35
N ASP A 236 8.09 9.90 0.97
CA ASP A 236 8.99 9.17 1.88
C ASP A 236 8.72 7.66 1.82
N VAL A 237 7.44 7.29 1.75
CA VAL A 237 7.03 5.89 1.59
C VAL A 237 7.42 5.36 0.21
N ALA A 238 7.20 6.16 -0.84
CA ALA A 238 7.55 5.80 -2.21
C ALA A 238 9.06 5.58 -2.39
N ASP A 239 9.90 6.38 -1.73
CA ASP A 239 11.35 6.21 -1.73
C ASP A 239 11.79 4.90 -1.06
N ALA A 240 11.16 4.53 0.06
CA ALA A 240 11.43 3.26 0.73
C ALA A 240 10.96 2.06 -0.12
N VAL A 241 9.80 2.17 -0.79
CA VAL A 241 9.32 1.17 -1.76
C VAL A 241 10.32 1.02 -2.90
N ALA A 242 10.76 2.12 -3.52
CA ALA A 242 11.72 2.08 -4.61
C ALA A 242 13.05 1.42 -4.18
N PHE A 243 13.51 1.66 -2.95
CA PHE A 243 14.67 0.96 -2.40
C PHE A 243 14.46 -0.55 -2.33
N LEU A 244 13.32 -1.02 -1.78
CA LEU A 244 13.02 -2.44 -1.67
C LEU A 244 12.79 -3.15 -3.02
N LEU A 245 12.51 -2.41 -4.08
CA LEU A 245 12.39 -2.94 -5.45
C LEU A 245 13.74 -2.96 -6.18
N SER A 246 14.77 -2.27 -5.68
CA SER A 246 16.06 -2.12 -6.35
C SER A 246 17.01 -3.31 -6.12
N GLU A 247 18.06 -3.37 -6.93
CA GLU A 247 19.17 -4.35 -6.73
C GLU A 247 19.95 -4.11 -5.43
N ASP A 248 19.89 -2.89 -4.85
CA ASP A 248 20.55 -2.57 -3.58
C ASP A 248 19.93 -3.34 -2.41
N SER A 249 18.69 -3.84 -2.56
CA SER A 249 17.97 -4.65 -1.57
C SER A 249 17.82 -6.13 -1.94
N LYS A 250 18.56 -6.63 -2.93
CA LYS A 250 18.39 -8.01 -3.48
C LYS A 250 18.46 -9.14 -2.45
N ASN A 251 19.10 -8.93 -1.31
CA ASN A 251 19.20 -9.88 -0.20
C ASN A 251 18.26 -9.55 0.97
N ILE A 252 17.31 -8.64 0.78
CA ILE A 252 16.30 -8.29 1.77
C ILE A 252 14.98 -8.94 1.37
N THR A 253 14.49 -9.87 2.18
CA THR A 253 13.19 -10.53 2.00
C THR A 253 12.56 -10.89 3.34
N GLY A 254 11.26 -10.90 3.44
CA GLY A 254 10.49 -11.16 4.66
C GLY A 254 10.56 -10.03 5.70
N GLN A 255 11.11 -8.87 5.34
CA GLN A 255 11.27 -7.75 6.27
C GLN A 255 10.07 -6.81 6.22
N SER A 256 9.84 -6.14 7.34
CA SER A 256 8.83 -5.08 7.45
C SER A 256 9.51 -3.81 7.93
N LEU A 257 9.65 -2.83 7.06
CA LEU A 257 10.37 -1.58 7.31
C LEU A 257 9.40 -0.48 7.73
N ASN A 258 9.66 0.15 8.87
CA ASN A 258 8.91 1.32 9.31
C ASN A 258 9.38 2.57 8.55
N VAL A 259 8.41 3.39 8.11
CA VAL A 259 8.61 4.75 7.58
C VAL A 259 7.68 5.64 8.38
N ASP A 260 8.12 6.08 9.58
CA ASP A 260 7.22 6.61 10.61
C ASP A 260 7.86 7.72 11.48
N GLY A 261 9.01 8.25 11.09
CA GLY A 261 9.70 9.29 11.85
C GLY A 261 10.12 8.87 13.27
N GLY A 262 10.25 7.55 13.50
CA GLY A 262 10.64 6.97 14.78
C GLY A 262 9.48 6.73 15.75
N PHE A 263 8.23 6.79 15.28
CA PHE A 263 7.05 6.53 16.12
C PHE A 263 7.12 5.13 16.75
N PHE A 264 7.56 4.14 16.01
CA PHE A 264 7.65 2.76 16.47
C PHE A 264 9.01 2.14 16.13
N MET A 265 9.84 1.89 17.14
CA MET A 265 11.23 1.46 16.98
C MET A 265 11.44 -0.05 17.16
N ARG A 266 10.44 -0.89 16.85
CA ARG A 266 10.54 -2.35 17.03
C ARG A 266 10.15 -3.11 15.78
#